data_d427d0ebdf01ad355c117c2eaae178b0
#
_entry.id   d427d0ebdf01ad355c117c2eaae178b0
#
_cell.length_a   1.000
_cell.length_b   1.000
_cell.length_c   1.000
_cell.angle_alpha   90.00
_cell.angle_beta   90.00
_cell.angle_gamma   90.00
#
_symmetry.space_group_name_H-M   'P 1'
#
loop_
_entity.id
_entity.type
_entity.pdbx_description
1 polymer ?
#
loop_
_entity_poly.entity_id
_entity_poly.type
_entity_poly.pdbx_seq_one_letter_code
_entity_poly.pdbx_strand_id
1 'polypeptide(L)'
;MKNQESARWLSVFALACAAFIFNTTEFIPIALLSDIGAGFAMSPADTGIMLTVYAWVVALMSLPLMLATRNTERRSLLLGIFAVFAAGHVVSYFAQSFAMLLAGRVAIALTHALFWSITAALAVRIAPKGKGNQALGLLSTGTVLAMVLGIPLGRLAGQTYGWRLSFLLIGIAAAFVAAVLAQTLPKLPSVNTGSLESLPVLAKRKSLMLLYVFTVLMITAHFCSYSYIEPFALQTARLPPQQATFLLLVYGAAGFAGSYLFGRRFARRPRLFFAARAAAPA
;
A
#
# COMPACT_ATOMS: atom_id res chain seq x y z
N MET A 1 -11.74 -32.80 2.62
CA MET A 1 -10.73 -32.13 1.76
C MET A 1 -11.26 -30.85 1.11
N LYS A 2 -12.43 -30.83 0.43
CA LYS A 2 -12.99 -29.61 -0.20
C LYS A 2 -13.16 -28.41 0.77
N ASN A 3 -13.66 -28.64 1.99
CA ASN A 3 -13.86 -27.56 2.99
C ASN A 3 -12.54 -26.89 3.45
N GLN A 4 -11.45 -27.64 3.54
CA GLN A 4 -10.14 -27.07 3.92
C GLN A 4 -9.52 -26.26 2.77
N GLU A 5 -9.70 -26.69 1.54
CA GLU A 5 -9.23 -25.92 0.37
C GLU A 5 -10.00 -24.63 0.21
N SER A 6 -11.32 -24.66 0.39
CA SER A 6 -12.15 -23.45 0.38
C SER A 6 -11.76 -22.46 1.48
N ALA A 7 -11.50 -22.91 2.70
CA ALA A 7 -11.04 -22.04 3.79
C ALA A 7 -9.68 -21.40 3.50
N ARG A 8 -8.75 -22.14 2.86
CA ARG A 8 -7.46 -21.58 2.43
C ARG A 8 -7.63 -20.49 1.37
N TRP A 9 -8.47 -20.71 0.37
CA TRP A 9 -8.77 -19.70 -0.64
C TRP A 9 -9.45 -18.48 -0.04
N LEU A 10 -10.35 -18.66 0.93
CA LEU A 10 -10.99 -17.54 1.64
C LEU A 10 -9.94 -16.69 2.40
N SER A 11 -8.95 -17.35 3.05
CA SER A 11 -7.84 -16.64 3.69
C SER A 11 -6.96 -15.88 2.68
N VAL A 12 -6.67 -16.48 1.52
CA VAL A 12 -5.92 -15.81 0.44
C VAL A 12 -6.69 -14.62 -0.12
N PHE A 13 -8.00 -14.77 -0.33
CA PHE A 13 -8.87 -13.69 -0.78
C PHE A 13 -8.94 -12.55 0.26
N ALA A 14 -9.07 -12.90 1.54
CA ALA A 14 -9.04 -11.90 2.63
C ALA A 14 -7.70 -11.16 2.68
N LEU A 15 -6.56 -11.82 2.40
CA LEU A 15 -5.26 -11.14 2.25
C LEU A 15 -5.21 -10.23 1.02
N ALA A 16 -5.86 -10.59 -0.08
CA ALA A 16 -5.95 -9.71 -1.25
C ALA A 16 -6.82 -8.47 -0.96
N CYS A 17 -7.93 -8.65 -0.22
CA CYS A 17 -8.72 -7.52 0.31
C CYS A 17 -7.89 -6.66 1.27
N ALA A 18 -7.05 -7.28 2.12
CA ALA A 18 -6.11 -6.56 2.95
C ALA A 18 -5.13 -5.72 2.13
N ALA A 19 -4.53 -6.29 1.08
CA ALA A 19 -3.64 -5.56 0.17
C ALA A 19 -4.35 -4.37 -0.49
N PHE A 20 -5.61 -4.54 -0.89
CA PHE A 20 -6.46 -3.45 -1.38
C PHE A 20 -6.61 -2.34 -0.33
N ILE A 21 -6.94 -2.69 0.92
CA ILE A 21 -7.17 -1.73 2.01
C ILE A 21 -5.88 -1.00 2.37
N PHE A 22 -4.76 -1.70 2.50
CA PHE A 22 -3.47 -1.11 2.84
C PHE A 22 -2.98 -0.14 1.76
N ASN A 23 -3.08 -0.48 0.49
CA ASN A 23 -2.75 0.46 -0.59
C ASN A 23 -3.72 1.63 -0.67
N THR A 24 -5.02 1.39 -0.49
CA THR A 24 -6.01 2.47 -0.47
C THR A 24 -5.68 3.50 0.61
N THR A 25 -5.32 3.06 1.83
CA THR A 25 -4.96 3.98 2.92
C THR A 25 -3.66 4.75 2.68
N GLU A 26 -2.73 4.16 1.94
CA GLU A 26 -1.49 4.83 1.55
C GLU A 26 -1.76 6.01 0.62
N PHE A 27 -2.61 5.81 -0.39
CA PHE A 27 -2.81 6.77 -1.48
C PHE A 27 -3.99 7.73 -1.30
N ILE A 28 -4.98 7.42 -0.45
CA ILE A 28 -6.11 8.32 -0.20
C ILE A 28 -5.69 9.73 0.24
N PRO A 29 -4.68 9.93 1.13
CA PRO A 29 -4.26 11.27 1.50
C PRO A 29 -3.73 12.10 0.33
N ILE A 30 -3.16 11.47 -0.70
CA ILE A 30 -2.74 12.14 -1.94
C ILE A 30 -3.96 12.69 -2.68
N ALA A 31 -5.03 11.91 -2.73
CA ALA A 31 -6.26 12.27 -3.44
C ALA A 31 -7.14 13.30 -2.68
N LEU A 32 -6.89 13.50 -1.40
CA LEU A 32 -7.63 14.41 -0.50
C LEU A 32 -6.72 15.45 0.16
N LEU A 33 -5.54 15.71 -0.41
CA LEU A 33 -4.52 16.52 0.23
C LEU A 33 -5.01 17.96 0.49
N SER A 34 -5.70 18.54 -0.48
CA SER A 34 -6.30 19.87 -0.35
C SER A 34 -7.42 19.90 0.69
N ASP A 35 -8.28 18.87 0.70
CA ASP A 35 -9.40 18.79 1.65
C ASP A 35 -8.91 18.61 3.10
N ILE A 36 -7.84 17.80 3.30
CA ILE A 36 -7.20 17.62 4.60
C ILE A 36 -6.54 18.93 5.05
N GLY A 37 -5.78 19.59 4.17
CA GLY A 37 -5.15 20.87 4.45
C GLY A 37 -6.16 21.94 4.85
N ALA A 38 -7.23 22.08 4.11
CA ALA A 38 -8.33 23.00 4.44
C ALA A 38 -8.93 22.72 5.81
N GLY A 39 -9.05 21.45 6.19
CA GLY A 39 -9.56 21.04 7.50
C GLY A 39 -8.70 21.46 8.69
N PHE A 40 -7.45 21.85 8.48
CA PHE A 40 -6.49 22.31 9.50
C PHE A 40 -5.95 23.73 9.19
N ALA A 41 -6.52 24.45 8.23
CA ALA A 41 -6.05 25.76 7.75
C ALA A 41 -4.56 25.73 7.32
N MET A 42 -4.12 24.64 6.67
CA MET A 42 -2.75 24.41 6.22
C MET A 42 -2.66 24.44 4.68
N SER A 43 -1.48 24.83 4.18
CA SER A 43 -1.21 24.71 2.75
C SER A 43 -1.06 23.23 2.32
N PRO A 44 -1.26 22.87 1.05
CA PRO A 44 -0.98 21.53 0.56
C PRO A 44 0.47 21.10 0.76
N ALA A 45 1.43 22.03 0.70
CA ALA A 45 2.84 21.76 0.95
C ALA A 45 3.09 21.34 2.40
N ASP A 46 2.53 22.08 3.37
CA ASP A 46 2.66 21.77 4.79
C ASP A 46 1.92 20.46 5.13
N THR A 47 0.73 20.26 4.56
CA THR A 47 -0.06 19.04 4.72
C THR A 47 0.69 17.83 4.15
N GLY A 48 1.45 18.00 3.08
CA GLY A 48 2.27 16.97 2.45
C GLY A 48 3.34 16.34 3.37
N ILE A 49 3.71 17.02 4.47
CA ILE A 49 4.60 16.46 5.50
C ILE A 49 4.09 15.10 6.00
N MET A 50 2.78 14.90 6.09
CA MET A 50 2.25 13.61 6.53
C MET A 50 2.57 12.47 5.57
N LEU A 51 2.69 12.73 4.26
CA LEU A 51 3.08 11.75 3.25
C LEU A 51 4.56 11.40 3.42
N THR A 52 5.39 12.43 3.63
CA THR A 52 6.83 12.29 3.86
C THR A 52 7.12 11.49 5.12
N VAL A 53 6.49 11.85 6.25
CA VAL A 53 6.66 11.11 7.53
C VAL A 53 6.20 9.66 7.37
N TYR A 54 5.07 9.43 6.72
CA TYR A 54 4.57 8.08 6.45
C TYR A 54 5.60 7.24 5.68
N ALA A 55 6.12 7.78 4.58
CA ALA A 55 7.11 7.09 3.74
C ALA A 55 8.40 6.79 4.50
N TRP A 56 8.91 7.74 5.31
CA TRP A 56 10.09 7.53 6.14
C TRP A 56 9.86 6.46 7.21
N VAL A 57 8.72 6.47 7.90
CA VAL A 57 8.38 5.44 8.88
C VAL A 57 8.34 4.06 8.22
N VAL A 58 7.68 3.92 7.07
CA VAL A 58 7.65 2.66 6.32
C VAL A 58 9.06 2.22 5.94
N ALA A 59 9.86 3.10 5.35
CA ALA A 59 11.21 2.78 4.89
C ALA A 59 12.15 2.37 6.03
N LEU A 60 12.16 3.11 7.13
CA LEU A 60 13.07 2.88 8.24
C LEU A 60 12.63 1.72 9.14
N MET A 61 11.32 1.49 9.28
CA MET A 61 10.79 0.50 10.21
C MET A 61 10.53 -0.88 9.59
N SER A 62 10.52 -1.02 8.25
CA SER A 62 10.26 -2.31 7.61
C SER A 62 11.22 -3.41 8.08
N LEU A 63 12.52 -3.16 8.03
CA LEU A 63 13.52 -4.14 8.44
C LEU A 63 13.57 -4.34 9.97
N PRO A 64 13.63 -3.30 10.81
CA PRO A 64 13.60 -3.46 12.26
C PRO A 64 12.38 -4.22 12.77
N LEU A 65 11.18 -3.86 12.30
CA LEU A 65 9.94 -4.53 12.73
C LEU A 65 9.88 -5.99 12.25
N MET A 66 10.32 -6.26 11.02
CA MET A 66 10.41 -7.63 10.50
C MET A 66 11.33 -8.49 11.39
N LEU A 67 12.47 -7.97 11.80
CA LEU A 67 13.42 -8.66 12.68
C LEU A 67 12.89 -8.82 14.11
N ALA A 68 12.29 -7.78 14.67
CA ALA A 68 11.71 -7.82 16.02
C ALA A 68 10.57 -8.84 16.12
N THR A 69 9.79 -9.02 15.04
CA THR A 69 8.66 -9.93 15.00
C THR A 69 8.97 -11.29 14.36
N ARG A 70 10.25 -11.57 14.09
CA ARG A 70 10.66 -12.82 13.39
C ARG A 70 10.20 -14.10 14.07
N ASN A 71 10.13 -14.11 15.39
CA ASN A 71 9.74 -15.27 16.19
C ASN A 71 8.24 -15.31 16.52
N THR A 72 7.47 -14.27 16.15
CA THR A 72 6.04 -14.16 16.45
C THR A 72 5.22 -15.05 15.52
N GLU A 73 4.23 -15.76 16.08
CA GLU A 73 3.27 -16.55 15.33
C GLU A 73 2.52 -15.65 14.31
N ARG A 74 2.42 -16.09 13.05
CA ARG A 74 2.03 -15.22 11.91
C ARG A 74 0.58 -14.78 11.94
N ARG A 75 -0.34 -15.61 12.44
CA ARG A 75 -1.75 -15.23 12.61
C ARG A 75 -1.89 -14.15 13.67
N SER A 76 -1.31 -14.35 14.85
CA SER A 76 -1.35 -13.35 15.94
C SER A 76 -0.71 -12.04 15.54
N LEU A 77 0.43 -12.11 14.84
CA LEU A 77 1.09 -10.92 14.30
C LEU A 77 0.19 -10.16 13.32
N LEU A 78 -0.42 -10.85 12.37
CA LEU A 78 -1.30 -10.24 11.37
C LEU A 78 -2.52 -9.60 12.03
N LEU A 79 -3.16 -10.26 12.98
CA LEU A 79 -4.30 -9.71 13.72
C LEU A 79 -3.89 -8.49 14.55
N GLY A 80 -2.70 -8.50 15.17
CA GLY A 80 -2.13 -7.34 15.85
C GLY A 80 -1.89 -6.16 14.91
N ILE A 81 -1.36 -6.43 13.70
CA ILE A 81 -1.21 -5.42 12.64
C ILE A 81 -2.56 -4.77 12.34
N PHE A 82 -3.62 -5.57 12.13
CA PHE A 82 -4.96 -5.04 11.85
C PHE A 82 -5.55 -4.25 13.00
N ALA A 83 -5.33 -4.67 14.24
CA ALA A 83 -5.82 -3.96 15.42
C ALA A 83 -5.19 -2.55 15.52
N VAL A 84 -3.87 -2.45 15.37
CA VAL A 84 -3.17 -1.15 15.39
C VAL A 84 -3.55 -0.31 14.17
N PHE A 85 -3.71 -0.92 13.00
CA PHE A 85 -4.16 -0.26 11.78
C PHE A 85 -5.55 0.36 11.94
N ALA A 86 -6.51 -0.41 12.43
CA ALA A 86 -7.87 0.08 12.69
C ALA A 86 -7.87 1.19 13.75
N ALA A 87 -7.11 1.04 14.83
CA ALA A 87 -6.96 2.07 15.86
C ALA A 87 -6.39 3.37 15.29
N GLY A 88 -5.35 3.28 14.43
CA GLY A 88 -4.79 4.45 13.72
C GLY A 88 -5.81 5.17 12.85
N HIS A 89 -6.73 4.43 12.21
CA HIS A 89 -7.83 5.02 11.43
C HIS A 89 -8.88 5.69 12.30
N VAL A 90 -9.20 5.11 13.46
CA VAL A 90 -10.09 5.73 14.45
C VAL A 90 -9.49 7.02 14.99
N VAL A 91 -8.18 7.03 15.33
CA VAL A 91 -7.46 8.25 15.73
C VAL A 91 -7.50 9.30 14.62
N SER A 92 -7.29 8.90 13.36
CA SER A 92 -7.35 9.81 12.21
C SER A 92 -8.74 10.40 11.99
N TYR A 93 -9.81 9.64 12.22
CA TYR A 93 -11.20 10.11 12.13
C TYR A 93 -11.49 11.19 13.18
N PHE A 94 -11.06 10.97 14.44
CA PHE A 94 -11.28 11.91 15.55
C PHE A 94 -10.23 13.02 15.63
N ALA A 95 -9.32 13.12 14.67
CA ALA A 95 -8.22 14.09 14.71
C ALA A 95 -8.76 15.54 14.71
N GLN A 96 -8.53 16.24 15.82
CA GLN A 96 -8.85 17.66 15.99
C GLN A 96 -7.65 18.56 15.66
N SER A 97 -6.45 17.99 15.59
CA SER A 97 -5.22 18.68 15.21
C SER A 97 -4.44 17.88 14.18
N PHE A 98 -3.60 18.55 13.39
CA PHE A 98 -2.73 17.90 12.43
C PHE A 98 -1.74 16.94 13.11
N ALA A 99 -1.25 17.29 14.31
CA ALA A 99 -0.39 16.41 15.10
C ALA A 99 -1.08 15.09 15.48
N MET A 100 -2.36 15.14 15.84
CA MET A 100 -3.15 13.93 16.13
C MET A 100 -3.37 13.08 14.87
N LEU A 101 -3.65 13.70 13.73
CA LEU A 101 -3.72 13.00 12.44
C LEU A 101 -2.38 12.34 12.12
N LEU A 102 -1.28 13.06 12.28
CA LEU A 102 0.07 12.56 12.03
C LEU A 102 0.41 11.36 12.92
N ALA A 103 0.05 11.40 14.20
CA ALA A 103 0.23 10.27 15.12
C ALA A 103 -0.55 9.02 14.65
N GLY A 104 -1.81 9.18 14.23
CA GLY A 104 -2.59 8.11 13.61
C GLY A 104 -1.92 7.56 12.34
N ARG A 105 -1.39 8.44 11.49
CA ARG A 105 -0.68 8.07 10.27
C ARG A 105 0.63 7.32 10.55
N VAL A 106 1.37 7.69 11.58
CA VAL A 106 2.57 6.97 12.03
C VAL A 106 2.21 5.56 12.49
N ALA A 107 1.16 5.39 13.29
CA ALA A 107 0.69 4.07 13.71
C ALA A 107 0.31 3.20 12.50
N ILE A 108 -0.42 3.76 11.52
CA ILE A 108 -0.76 3.08 10.27
C ILE A 108 0.50 2.72 9.47
N ALA A 109 1.49 3.61 9.38
CA ALA A 109 2.74 3.38 8.66
C ALA A 109 3.56 2.22 9.24
N LEU A 110 3.62 2.10 10.57
CA LEU A 110 4.28 0.97 11.24
C LEU A 110 3.62 -0.37 10.88
N THR A 111 2.30 -0.40 10.85
CA THR A 111 1.55 -1.60 10.44
C THR A 111 1.73 -1.90 8.96
N HIS A 112 1.79 -0.88 8.12
CA HIS A 112 2.03 -1.00 6.68
C HIS A 112 3.41 -1.60 6.38
N ALA A 113 4.46 -1.09 7.04
CA ALA A 113 5.82 -1.60 6.96
C ALA A 113 5.90 -3.10 7.27
N LEU A 114 5.23 -3.52 8.35
CA LEU A 114 5.23 -4.91 8.79
C LEU A 114 4.34 -5.79 7.91
N PHE A 115 3.18 -5.30 7.49
CA PHE A 115 2.26 -6.02 6.62
C PHE A 115 2.94 -6.47 5.32
N TRP A 116 3.58 -5.56 4.59
CA TRP A 116 4.25 -5.90 3.33
C TRP A 116 5.48 -6.79 3.53
N SER A 117 6.15 -6.69 4.66
CA SER A 117 7.30 -7.55 4.97
C SER A 117 6.94 -9.03 5.09
N ILE A 118 5.68 -9.37 5.40
CA ILE A 118 5.27 -10.75 5.66
C ILE A 118 4.23 -11.29 4.68
N THR A 119 3.44 -10.43 4.05
CA THR A 119 2.19 -10.84 3.39
C THR A 119 2.41 -11.71 2.16
N ALA A 120 3.41 -11.43 1.32
CA ALA A 120 3.69 -12.24 0.14
C ALA A 120 4.08 -13.68 0.51
N ALA A 121 4.97 -13.86 1.49
CA ALA A 121 5.35 -15.17 1.99
C ALA A 121 4.17 -15.90 2.66
N LEU A 122 3.35 -15.16 3.39
CA LEU A 122 2.15 -15.68 4.05
C LEU A 122 1.12 -16.17 3.02
N ALA A 123 0.86 -15.40 1.96
CA ALA A 123 -0.07 -15.77 0.89
C ALA A 123 0.33 -17.10 0.22
N VAL A 124 1.62 -17.26 -0.11
CA VAL A 124 2.15 -18.50 -0.69
C VAL A 124 1.97 -19.68 0.28
N ARG A 125 2.24 -19.46 1.56
CA ARG A 125 2.19 -20.49 2.60
C ARG A 125 0.78 -20.97 2.93
N ILE A 126 -0.22 -20.08 2.85
CA ILE A 126 -1.64 -20.38 3.11
C ILE A 126 -2.27 -21.06 1.90
N ALA A 127 -1.83 -20.73 0.69
CA ALA A 127 -2.39 -21.24 -0.54
C ALA A 127 -2.49 -22.78 -0.55
N PRO A 128 -3.47 -23.36 -1.25
CA PRO A 128 -3.47 -24.79 -1.52
C PRO A 128 -2.17 -25.24 -2.20
N LYS A 129 -1.80 -26.52 -2.02
CA LYS A 129 -0.56 -27.06 -2.59
C LYS A 129 -0.45 -26.78 -4.10
N GLY A 130 0.70 -26.25 -4.52
CA GLY A 130 0.98 -25.90 -5.91
C GLY A 130 0.30 -24.62 -6.43
N LYS A 131 -0.46 -23.89 -5.61
CA LYS A 131 -1.22 -22.69 -6.00
C LYS A 131 -0.59 -21.36 -5.51
N GLY A 132 0.65 -21.36 -5.03
CA GLY A 132 1.32 -20.18 -4.49
C GLY A 132 1.39 -19.01 -5.48
N ASN A 133 1.66 -19.27 -6.77
CA ASN A 133 1.68 -18.21 -7.80
C ASN A 133 0.30 -17.59 -8.03
N GLN A 134 -0.77 -18.38 -7.91
CA GLN A 134 -2.14 -17.86 -8.01
C GLN A 134 -2.48 -16.97 -6.80
N ALA A 135 -2.02 -17.33 -5.60
CA ALA A 135 -2.20 -16.51 -4.41
C ALA A 135 -1.45 -15.17 -4.51
N LEU A 136 -0.21 -15.16 -5.02
CA LEU A 136 0.52 -13.93 -5.31
C LEU A 136 -0.17 -13.08 -6.39
N GLY A 137 -0.70 -13.72 -7.42
CA GLY A 137 -1.50 -13.03 -8.45
C GLY A 137 -2.74 -12.36 -7.87
N LEU A 138 -3.46 -13.04 -6.98
CA LEU A 138 -4.64 -12.48 -6.30
C LEU A 138 -4.26 -11.31 -5.37
N LEU A 139 -3.16 -11.43 -4.63
CA LEU A 139 -2.61 -10.35 -3.80
C LEU A 139 -2.27 -9.12 -4.64
N SER A 140 -1.59 -9.31 -5.78
CA SER A 140 -1.25 -8.23 -6.72
C SER A 140 -2.51 -7.59 -7.32
N THR A 141 -3.55 -8.37 -7.59
CA THR A 141 -4.84 -7.85 -8.05
C THR A 141 -5.45 -6.91 -7.01
N GLY A 142 -5.42 -7.26 -5.72
CA GLY A 142 -5.85 -6.37 -4.64
C GLY A 142 -5.12 -5.03 -4.65
N THR A 143 -3.79 -5.05 -4.81
CA THR A 143 -2.95 -3.84 -4.93
C THR A 143 -3.35 -2.97 -6.12
N VAL A 144 -3.54 -3.56 -7.29
CA VAL A 144 -3.91 -2.83 -8.51
C VAL A 144 -5.31 -2.24 -8.39
N LEU A 145 -6.27 -3.02 -7.86
CA LEU A 145 -7.64 -2.54 -7.65
C LEU A 145 -7.69 -1.35 -6.68
N ALA A 146 -6.80 -1.29 -5.69
CA ALA A 146 -6.71 -0.13 -4.80
C ALA A 146 -6.38 1.15 -5.56
N MET A 147 -5.45 1.10 -6.51
CA MET A 147 -5.09 2.26 -7.33
C MET A 147 -6.22 2.68 -8.28
N VAL A 148 -6.91 1.70 -8.88
CA VAL A 148 -7.95 1.98 -9.89
C VAL A 148 -9.29 2.36 -9.26
N LEU A 149 -9.67 1.71 -8.17
CA LEU A 149 -10.98 1.88 -7.53
C LEU A 149 -10.88 2.51 -6.14
N GLY A 150 -9.89 2.10 -5.33
CA GLY A 150 -9.77 2.54 -3.93
C GLY A 150 -9.57 4.05 -3.82
N ILE A 151 -8.68 4.62 -4.64
CA ILE A 151 -8.37 6.04 -4.63
C ILE A 151 -9.58 6.88 -5.08
N PRO A 152 -10.20 6.65 -6.26
CA PRO A 152 -11.38 7.43 -6.69
C PRO A 152 -12.57 7.28 -5.75
N LEU A 153 -12.86 6.06 -5.27
CA LEU A 153 -13.97 5.83 -4.33
C LEU A 153 -13.73 6.52 -3.00
N GLY A 154 -12.50 6.44 -2.48
CA GLY A 154 -12.13 7.11 -1.24
C GLY A 154 -12.17 8.62 -1.36
N ARG A 155 -11.74 9.18 -2.52
CA ARG A 155 -11.89 10.59 -2.82
C ARG A 155 -13.34 11.02 -2.90
N LEU A 156 -14.18 10.26 -3.61
CA LEU A 156 -15.61 10.54 -3.71
C LEU A 156 -16.27 10.54 -2.33
N ALA A 157 -15.99 9.55 -1.50
CA ALA A 157 -16.47 9.49 -0.12
C ALA A 157 -15.99 10.69 0.70
N GLY A 158 -14.71 11.06 0.56
CA GLY A 158 -14.11 12.18 1.27
C GLY A 158 -14.68 13.54 0.86
N GLN A 159 -14.97 13.73 -0.41
CA GLN A 159 -15.60 14.96 -0.91
C GLN A 159 -17.08 15.07 -0.53
N THR A 160 -17.80 13.95 -0.48
CA THR A 160 -19.23 13.94 -0.18
C THR A 160 -19.51 14.04 1.32
N TYR A 161 -18.73 13.32 2.14
CA TYR A 161 -19.00 13.16 3.57
C TYR A 161 -17.87 13.68 4.47
N GLY A 162 -16.86 14.30 3.88
CA GLY A 162 -15.66 14.78 4.55
C GLY A 162 -14.54 13.73 4.63
N TRP A 163 -13.30 14.19 4.50
CA TRP A 163 -12.10 13.34 4.44
C TRP A 163 -11.93 12.41 5.66
N ARG A 164 -12.40 12.83 6.83
CA ARG A 164 -12.35 12.01 8.07
C ARG A 164 -13.11 10.70 7.91
N LEU A 165 -14.30 10.74 7.28
CA LEU A 165 -15.10 9.53 7.08
C LEU A 165 -14.39 8.51 6.17
N SER A 166 -13.61 8.96 5.18
CA SER A 166 -12.83 8.03 4.35
C SER A 166 -11.86 7.20 5.20
N PHE A 167 -11.19 7.80 6.19
CA PHE A 167 -10.34 7.05 7.11
C PHE A 167 -11.15 6.05 7.96
N LEU A 168 -12.29 6.47 8.48
CA LEU A 168 -13.13 5.57 9.28
C LEU A 168 -13.61 4.36 8.49
N LEU A 169 -14.07 4.57 7.25
CA LEU A 169 -14.52 3.49 6.35
C LEU A 169 -13.42 2.48 6.07
N ILE A 170 -12.18 2.94 5.87
CA ILE A 170 -11.01 2.06 5.72
C ILE A 170 -10.77 1.27 6.99
N GLY A 171 -10.84 1.90 8.15
CA GLY A 171 -10.69 1.23 9.45
C GLY A 171 -11.74 0.15 9.69
N ILE A 172 -13.01 0.42 9.34
CA ILE A 172 -14.11 -0.54 9.42
C ILE A 172 -13.86 -1.72 8.46
N ALA A 173 -13.50 -1.44 7.21
CA ALA A 173 -13.19 -2.48 6.24
C ALA A 173 -12.01 -3.37 6.70
N ALA A 174 -10.98 -2.75 7.31
CA ALA A 174 -9.86 -3.49 7.87
C ALA A 174 -10.29 -4.38 9.06
N ALA A 175 -11.14 -3.88 9.96
CA ALA A 175 -11.68 -4.66 11.08
C ALA A 175 -12.51 -5.85 10.57
N PHE A 176 -13.31 -5.66 9.52
CA PHE A 176 -14.06 -6.74 8.88
C PHE A 176 -13.14 -7.82 8.30
N VAL A 177 -12.11 -7.43 7.55
CA VAL A 177 -11.12 -8.37 6.99
C VAL A 177 -10.36 -9.08 8.12
N ALA A 178 -10.00 -8.38 9.19
CA ALA A 178 -9.39 -8.97 10.37
C ALA A 178 -10.28 -10.05 11.00
N ALA A 179 -11.60 -9.81 11.11
CA ALA A 179 -12.55 -10.78 11.64
C ALA A 179 -12.64 -12.03 10.76
N VAL A 180 -12.63 -11.87 9.44
CA VAL A 180 -12.58 -13.00 8.48
C VAL A 180 -11.28 -13.79 8.65
N LEU A 181 -10.13 -13.11 8.70
CA LEU A 181 -8.83 -13.75 8.90
C LEU A 181 -8.73 -14.44 10.26
N ALA A 182 -9.30 -13.87 11.30
CA ALA A 182 -9.37 -14.50 12.63
C ALA A 182 -10.10 -15.84 12.63
N GLN A 183 -11.08 -16.02 11.75
CA GLN A 183 -11.87 -17.24 11.64
C GLN A 183 -11.26 -18.24 10.66
N THR A 184 -10.62 -17.79 9.60
CA THR A 184 -10.19 -18.64 8.48
C THR A 184 -8.70 -18.96 8.49
N LEU A 185 -7.85 -18.10 9.07
CA LEU A 185 -6.41 -18.28 9.06
C LEU A 185 -6.00 -19.28 10.15
N PRO A 186 -5.33 -20.37 9.79
CA PRO A 186 -4.81 -21.33 10.79
C PRO A 186 -3.65 -20.70 11.57
N LYS A 187 -3.34 -21.27 12.74
CA LYS A 187 -2.10 -20.93 13.45
C LYS A 187 -0.90 -21.31 12.59
N LEU A 188 -0.01 -20.38 12.35
CA LEU A 188 1.15 -20.52 11.49
C LEU A 188 2.42 -20.16 12.29
N PRO A 189 3.19 -21.17 12.74
CA PRO A 189 4.44 -20.90 13.45
C PRO A 189 5.35 -20.03 12.58
N SER A 190 6.19 -19.22 13.22
CA SER A 190 7.19 -18.44 12.50
C SER A 190 8.17 -19.38 11.79
N VAL A 191 8.46 -19.08 10.53
CA VAL A 191 9.59 -19.69 9.83
C VAL A 191 10.68 -18.63 9.75
N ASN A 192 11.81 -18.88 10.37
CA ASN A 192 12.93 -17.95 10.41
C ASN A 192 13.49 -17.78 8.98
N THR A 193 13.18 -16.67 8.33
CA THR A 193 13.64 -16.36 6.99
C THR A 193 14.38 -15.01 7.02
N GLY A 194 15.67 -15.05 7.10
CA GLY A 194 16.54 -13.89 7.02
C GLY A 194 17.37 -13.66 8.27
N SER A 195 18.65 -13.45 8.08
CA SER A 195 19.59 -13.01 9.12
C SER A 195 20.26 -11.71 8.67
N LEU A 196 20.62 -10.88 9.63
CA LEU A 196 21.43 -9.66 9.37
C LEU A 196 22.78 -10.02 8.74
N GLU A 197 23.26 -11.24 8.93
CA GLU A 197 24.51 -11.76 8.35
C GLU A 197 24.51 -11.81 6.82
N SER A 198 23.32 -11.88 6.20
CA SER A 198 23.19 -11.86 4.74
C SER A 198 23.34 -10.45 4.13
N LEU A 199 23.15 -9.38 4.89
CA LEU A 199 23.19 -8.00 4.39
C LEU A 199 24.54 -7.61 3.79
N PRO A 200 25.70 -7.89 4.41
CA PRO A 200 27.00 -7.56 3.83
C PRO A 200 27.25 -8.32 2.53
N VAL A 201 26.75 -9.56 2.40
CA VAL A 201 26.87 -10.36 1.18
C VAL A 201 26.03 -9.77 0.05
N LEU A 202 24.80 -9.31 0.35
CA LEU A 202 23.95 -8.65 -0.62
C LEU A 202 24.53 -7.31 -1.07
N ALA A 203 25.09 -6.51 -0.16
CA ALA A 203 25.71 -5.22 -0.45
C ALA A 203 26.92 -5.32 -1.41
N LYS A 204 27.63 -6.46 -1.41
CA LYS A 204 28.74 -6.71 -2.35
C LYS A 204 28.31 -7.00 -3.78
N ARG A 205 27.02 -7.30 -4.01
CA ARG A 205 26.50 -7.59 -5.36
C ARG A 205 26.22 -6.31 -6.13
N LYS A 206 27.15 -5.85 -6.96
CA LYS A 206 27.07 -4.59 -7.73
C LYS A 206 25.78 -4.45 -8.53
N SER A 207 25.35 -5.51 -9.23
CA SER A 207 24.10 -5.49 -10.02
C SER A 207 22.86 -5.27 -9.15
N LEU A 208 22.83 -5.83 -7.92
CA LEU A 208 21.73 -5.65 -6.98
C LEU A 208 21.72 -4.22 -6.45
N MET A 209 22.89 -3.68 -6.10
CA MET A 209 23.00 -2.29 -5.64
C MET A 209 22.58 -1.30 -6.72
N LEU A 210 23.00 -1.53 -7.97
CA LEU A 210 22.59 -0.70 -9.11
C LEU A 210 21.07 -0.75 -9.31
N LEU A 211 20.44 -1.93 -9.17
CA LEU A 211 19.00 -2.08 -9.25
C LEU A 211 18.29 -1.29 -8.13
N TYR A 212 18.81 -1.33 -6.89
CA TYR A 212 18.24 -0.55 -5.79
C TYR A 212 18.37 0.96 -6.03
N VAL A 213 19.55 1.44 -6.46
CA VAL A 213 19.74 2.86 -6.79
C VAL A 213 18.76 3.29 -7.89
N PHE A 214 18.67 2.51 -8.97
CA PHE A 214 17.72 2.78 -10.06
C PHE A 214 16.27 2.82 -9.55
N THR A 215 15.88 1.86 -8.71
CA THR A 215 14.54 1.82 -8.12
C THR A 215 14.27 3.06 -7.27
N VAL A 216 15.22 3.45 -6.41
CA VAL A 216 15.11 4.66 -5.58
C VAL A 216 14.90 5.89 -6.44
N LEU A 217 15.74 6.09 -7.47
CA LEU A 217 15.64 7.25 -8.37
C LEU A 217 14.29 7.29 -9.11
N MET A 218 13.86 6.16 -9.66
CA MET A 218 12.59 6.06 -10.40
C MET A 218 11.37 6.31 -9.50
N ILE A 219 11.36 5.72 -8.32
CA ILE A 219 10.25 5.88 -7.36
C ILE A 219 10.23 7.31 -6.81
N THR A 220 11.40 7.89 -6.50
CA THR A 220 11.48 9.28 -6.05
C THR A 220 10.94 10.24 -7.11
N ALA A 221 11.40 10.13 -8.36
CA ALA A 221 10.91 10.96 -9.47
C ALA A 221 9.38 10.82 -9.65
N HIS A 222 8.87 9.59 -9.59
CA HIS A 222 7.43 9.32 -9.66
C HIS A 222 6.66 10.02 -8.54
N PHE A 223 7.06 9.86 -7.29
CA PHE A 223 6.33 10.43 -6.15
C PHE A 223 6.51 11.94 -6.01
N CYS A 224 7.59 12.55 -6.52
CA CYS A 224 7.70 14.01 -6.60
C CYS A 224 6.55 14.63 -7.39
N SER A 225 6.12 13.99 -8.47
CA SER A 225 4.99 14.46 -9.27
C SER A 225 3.64 13.96 -8.73
N TYR A 226 3.56 12.69 -8.39
CA TYR A 226 2.29 12.05 -8.03
C TYR A 226 1.71 12.54 -6.70
N SER A 227 2.55 12.81 -5.69
CA SER A 227 2.09 13.24 -4.37
C SER A 227 1.30 14.55 -4.38
N TYR A 228 1.54 15.40 -5.37
CA TYR A 228 0.87 16.69 -5.49
C TYR A 228 -0.03 16.79 -6.73
N ILE A 229 -0.36 15.69 -7.38
CA ILE A 229 -1.19 15.65 -8.60
C ILE A 229 -2.58 16.25 -8.37
N GLU A 230 -3.17 16.03 -7.19
CA GLU A 230 -4.48 16.56 -6.82
C GLU A 230 -4.44 18.08 -6.61
N PRO A 231 -3.57 18.65 -5.75
CA PRO A 231 -3.43 20.10 -5.64
C PRO A 231 -3.06 20.76 -6.97
N PHE A 232 -2.20 20.15 -7.78
CA PHE A 232 -1.87 20.66 -9.11
C PHE A 232 -3.11 20.75 -10.00
N ALA A 233 -3.91 19.69 -10.05
CA ALA A 233 -5.13 19.65 -10.85
C ALA A 233 -6.13 20.74 -10.42
N LEU A 234 -6.35 20.92 -9.12
CA LEU A 234 -7.33 21.86 -8.59
C LEU A 234 -6.85 23.32 -8.59
N GLN A 235 -5.62 23.57 -8.14
CA GLN A 235 -5.13 24.93 -7.88
C GLN A 235 -4.39 25.54 -9.07
N THR A 236 -3.57 24.74 -9.77
CA THR A 236 -2.76 25.21 -10.90
C THR A 236 -3.51 25.06 -12.23
N ALA A 237 -3.99 23.84 -12.53
CA ALA A 237 -4.73 23.57 -13.75
C ALA A 237 -6.21 24.01 -13.66
N ARG A 238 -6.70 24.39 -12.48
CA ARG A 238 -8.07 24.86 -12.20
C ARG A 238 -9.16 23.91 -12.71
N LEU A 239 -8.90 22.61 -12.65
CA LEU A 239 -9.86 21.60 -13.06
C LEU A 239 -11.00 21.48 -12.02
N PRO A 240 -12.24 21.24 -12.44
CA PRO A 240 -13.33 20.92 -11.53
C PRO A 240 -13.00 19.64 -10.72
N PRO A 241 -13.52 19.50 -9.48
CA PRO A 241 -13.24 18.35 -8.61
C PRO A 241 -13.51 16.98 -9.28
N GLN A 242 -14.56 16.90 -10.12
CA GLN A 242 -14.91 15.68 -10.84
C GLN A 242 -13.83 15.30 -11.87
N GLN A 243 -13.26 16.28 -12.57
CA GLN A 243 -12.18 16.04 -13.53
C GLN A 243 -10.88 15.65 -12.83
N ALA A 244 -10.57 16.21 -11.66
CA ALA A 244 -9.45 15.79 -10.84
C ALA A 244 -9.60 14.33 -10.38
N THR A 245 -10.82 13.91 -10.00
CA THR A 245 -11.12 12.51 -9.67
C THR A 245 -10.95 11.59 -10.89
N PHE A 246 -11.42 12.02 -12.08
CA PHE A 246 -11.24 11.28 -13.33
C PHE A 246 -9.77 11.15 -13.72
N LEU A 247 -8.96 12.19 -13.51
CA LEU A 247 -7.51 12.17 -13.74
C LEU A 247 -6.84 11.08 -12.90
N LEU A 248 -7.18 10.97 -11.61
CA LEU A 248 -6.65 9.93 -10.73
C LEU A 248 -7.06 8.51 -11.19
N LEU A 249 -8.29 8.36 -11.68
CA LEU A 249 -8.77 7.10 -12.23
C LEU A 249 -8.01 6.71 -13.51
N VAL A 250 -7.80 7.65 -14.42
CA VAL A 250 -7.00 7.43 -15.65
C VAL A 250 -5.57 7.07 -15.31
N TYR A 251 -4.99 7.73 -14.32
CA TYR A 251 -3.65 7.44 -13.85
C TYR A 251 -3.53 5.99 -13.31
N GLY A 252 -4.46 5.56 -12.47
CA GLY A 252 -4.52 4.19 -11.97
C GLY A 252 -4.71 3.16 -13.10
N ALA A 253 -5.60 3.45 -14.05
CA ALA A 253 -5.85 2.60 -15.22
C ALA A 253 -4.61 2.48 -16.13
N ALA A 254 -3.85 3.57 -16.31
CA ALA A 254 -2.58 3.56 -17.04
C ALA A 254 -1.55 2.64 -16.38
N GLY A 255 -1.47 2.63 -15.04
CA GLY A 255 -0.64 1.69 -14.28
C GLY A 255 -0.99 0.23 -14.54
N PHE A 256 -2.29 -0.09 -14.60
CA PHE A 256 -2.78 -1.42 -14.95
C PHE A 256 -2.39 -1.82 -16.39
N ALA A 257 -2.63 -0.92 -17.35
CA ALA A 257 -2.26 -1.16 -18.76
C ALA A 257 -0.75 -1.35 -18.89
N GLY A 258 0.07 -0.56 -18.19
CA GLY A 258 1.53 -0.70 -18.13
C GLY A 258 1.97 -2.06 -17.60
N SER A 259 1.37 -2.52 -16.50
CA SER A 259 1.65 -3.83 -15.89
C SER A 259 1.28 -4.98 -16.82
N TYR A 260 0.16 -4.90 -17.51
CA TYR A 260 -0.27 -5.89 -18.48
C TYR A 260 0.67 -5.98 -19.69
N LEU A 261 1.07 -4.82 -20.23
CA LEU A 261 2.03 -4.74 -21.34
C LEU A 261 3.40 -5.28 -20.93
N PHE A 262 3.85 -4.98 -19.71
CA PHE A 262 5.09 -5.51 -19.15
C PHE A 262 5.04 -7.04 -19.11
N GLY A 263 4.01 -7.64 -18.53
CA GLY A 263 3.88 -9.09 -18.42
C GLY A 263 3.91 -9.82 -19.78
N ARG A 264 3.35 -9.18 -20.82
CA ARG A 264 3.31 -9.78 -22.17
C ARG A 264 4.55 -9.57 -23.02
N ARG A 265 5.21 -8.41 -22.93
CA ARG A 265 6.26 -7.99 -23.85
C ARG A 265 7.67 -8.01 -23.28
N PHE A 266 7.82 -7.87 -21.96
CA PHE A 266 9.13 -7.81 -21.31
C PHE A 266 9.99 -9.05 -21.59
N ALA A 267 9.42 -10.24 -21.43
CA ALA A 267 10.13 -11.50 -21.68
C ALA A 267 10.65 -11.65 -23.13
N ARG A 268 9.95 -11.01 -24.09
CA ARG A 268 10.31 -11.10 -25.53
C ARG A 268 11.33 -10.04 -25.98
N ARG A 269 11.32 -8.84 -25.38
CA ARG A 269 12.17 -7.71 -25.80
C ARG A 269 12.57 -6.82 -24.60
N PRO A 270 13.37 -7.31 -23.65
CA PRO A 270 13.66 -6.55 -22.41
C PRO A 270 14.41 -5.24 -22.68
N ARG A 271 15.35 -5.21 -23.65
CA ARG A 271 16.13 -4.00 -23.97
C ARG A 271 15.26 -2.87 -24.53
N LEU A 272 14.31 -3.19 -25.41
CA LEU A 272 13.39 -2.22 -26.00
C LEU A 272 12.43 -1.64 -24.95
N PHE A 273 12.03 -2.45 -23.98
CA PHE A 273 11.16 -2.02 -22.90
C PHE A 273 11.84 -1.01 -21.96
N PHE A 274 13.09 -1.25 -21.61
CA PHE A 274 13.86 -0.29 -20.81
C PHE A 274 14.19 0.99 -21.58
N ALA A 275 14.53 0.92 -22.86
CA ALA A 275 14.79 2.09 -23.70
C ALA A 275 13.54 2.96 -23.89
N ALA A 276 12.36 2.37 -24.12
CA ALA A 276 11.11 3.08 -24.26
C ALA A 276 10.70 3.81 -22.96
N ARG A 277 11.01 3.23 -21.79
CA ARG A 277 10.73 3.86 -20.49
C ARG A 277 11.71 5.00 -20.17
N ALA A 278 12.96 4.90 -20.60
CA ALA A 278 13.93 5.98 -20.44
C ALA A 278 13.65 7.18 -21.36
N ALA A 279 12.95 6.96 -22.48
CA ALA A 279 12.57 7.99 -23.44
C ALA A 279 11.18 8.60 -23.22
N ALA A 280 10.37 8.01 -22.33
CA ALA A 280 9.06 8.56 -21.97
C ALA A 280 9.25 9.79 -21.07
N PRO A 281 8.68 10.95 -21.38
CA PRO A 281 8.70 12.12 -20.49
C PRO A 281 7.99 11.76 -19.17
N ALA A 282 8.52 12.27 -18.05
CA ALA A 282 7.97 12.09 -16.71
C ALA A 282 6.61 12.83 -16.55
#